data_c3562c127edae5f6aca64a87470d30d1
#
_entry.id   c3562c127edae5f6aca64a87470d30d1
#
_cell.length_a   1.000
_cell.length_b   1.000
_cell.length_c   1.000
_cell.angle_alpha   90.00
_cell.angle_beta   90.00
_cell.angle_gamma   90.00
#
_symmetry.space_group_name_H-M   'P 1'
#
loop_
_entity.id
_entity.type
_entity.pdbx_description
1 polymer ?
#
loop_
_entity_poly.entity_id
_entity_poly.type
_entity_poly.pdbx_seq_one_letter_code
_entity_poly.pdbx_strand_id
1 'polypeptide(L)'
;MELKFILESLLFSAQKPLSVSELRDVLAAAAGQDDADALVKSLKKMKEAEVTGALEQLAREHEGAARSYRLACVAGSWQFVTQPEFAPWLKALVGVKARPPRLSRSQRPA
;
A
#
# COMPACT_ATOMS: atom_id res chain seq x y z
N MET A 1 12.92 -4.20 13.66
CA MET A 1 11.79 -3.94 12.74
C MET A 1 11.75 -5.03 11.69
N GLU A 2 10.58 -5.58 11.46
CA GLU A 2 10.44 -6.68 10.50
C GLU A 2 10.16 -6.17 9.10
N LEU A 3 10.66 -6.90 8.10
CA LEU A 3 10.47 -6.55 6.70
C LEU A 3 8.99 -6.39 6.35
N LYS A 4 8.11 -7.27 6.86
CA LYS A 4 6.68 -7.20 6.52
C LYS A 4 6.05 -5.86 6.92
N PHE A 5 6.49 -5.25 8.00
CA PHE A 5 5.94 -3.97 8.42
C PHE A 5 6.45 -2.80 7.57
N ILE A 6 7.69 -2.94 7.08
CA ILE A 6 8.23 -1.96 6.13
C ILE A 6 7.42 -2.02 4.84
N LEU A 7 7.17 -3.23 4.33
CA LEU A 7 6.38 -3.42 3.11
C LEU A 7 4.94 -2.93 3.31
N GLU A 8 4.37 -3.20 4.48
CA GLU A 8 3.02 -2.72 4.81
C GLU A 8 2.95 -1.20 4.72
N SER A 9 3.92 -0.51 5.30
CA SER A 9 3.95 0.95 5.27
C SER A 9 4.08 1.51 3.87
N LEU A 10 4.88 0.86 3.03
CA LEU A 10 5.07 1.28 1.64
C LEU A 10 3.79 1.09 0.83
N LEU A 11 3.13 -0.06 0.99
CA LEU A 11 1.90 -0.34 0.26
C LEU A 11 0.74 0.54 0.74
N PHE A 12 0.70 0.83 2.03
CA PHE A 12 -0.32 1.73 2.58
C PHE A 12 -0.16 3.14 2.04
N SER A 13 1.08 3.60 1.91
CA SER A 13 1.38 4.95 1.44
C SER A 13 1.34 5.09 -0.07
N ALA A 14 1.52 3.98 -0.80
CA ALA A 14 1.49 4.00 -2.26
C ALA A 14 0.06 4.17 -2.74
N GLN A 15 -0.12 4.93 -3.81
CA GLN A 15 -1.44 5.17 -4.38
C GLN A 15 -1.69 4.32 -5.62
N LYS A 16 -0.87 3.29 -5.80
CA LYS A 16 -0.97 2.36 -6.92
C LYS A 16 -0.45 1.01 -6.48
N PRO A 17 -0.82 -0.08 -7.17
CA PRO A 17 -0.23 -1.37 -6.91
C PRO A 17 1.28 -1.35 -7.16
N LEU A 18 2.03 -2.08 -6.35
CA LEU A 18 3.48 -2.19 -6.49
C LEU A 18 3.87 -3.64 -6.70
N SER A 19 4.75 -3.88 -7.66
CA SER A 19 5.33 -5.20 -7.89
C SER A 19 6.45 -5.46 -6.87
N VAL A 20 6.85 -6.72 -6.75
CA VAL A 20 7.99 -7.10 -5.91
C VAL A 20 9.25 -6.37 -6.36
N SER A 21 9.43 -6.25 -7.68
CA SER A 21 10.58 -5.52 -8.23
C SER A 21 10.60 -4.06 -7.80
N GLU A 22 9.44 -3.39 -7.87
CA GLU A 22 9.32 -2.00 -7.44
C GLU A 22 9.59 -1.84 -5.94
N LEU A 23 9.08 -2.78 -5.13
CA LEU A 23 9.34 -2.76 -3.69
C LEU A 23 10.83 -2.94 -3.39
N ARG A 24 11.49 -3.83 -4.11
CA ARG A 24 12.94 -4.03 -3.96
C ARG A 24 13.71 -2.77 -4.33
N ASP A 25 13.28 -2.08 -5.39
CA ASP A 25 13.90 -0.82 -5.79
C ASP A 25 13.79 0.24 -4.69
N VAL A 26 12.64 0.31 -4.01
CA VAL A 26 12.44 1.23 -2.90
C VAL A 26 13.37 0.88 -1.73
N LEU A 27 13.49 -0.42 -1.41
CA LEU A 27 14.38 -0.86 -0.35
C LEU A 27 15.84 -0.51 -0.66
N ALA A 28 16.25 -0.67 -1.92
CA ALA A 28 17.60 -0.33 -2.35
C ALA A 28 17.82 1.18 -2.29
N ALA A 29 16.84 1.96 -2.69
CA ALA A 29 16.93 3.42 -2.64
C ALA A 29 17.05 3.92 -1.20
N ALA A 30 16.29 3.32 -0.28
CA ALA A 30 16.37 3.68 1.14
C ALA A 30 17.76 3.35 1.71
N ALA A 31 18.33 2.22 1.30
CA ALA A 31 19.66 1.80 1.76
C ALA A 31 20.76 2.73 1.26
N GLY A 32 20.52 3.45 0.16
CA GLY A 32 21.47 4.38 -0.39
C GLY A 32 21.44 5.78 0.21
N GLN A 33 20.53 6.05 1.14
CA GLN A 33 20.45 7.35 1.79
C GLN A 33 21.60 7.52 2.80
N ASP A 34 22.08 8.74 2.94
CA ASP A 34 23.22 9.04 3.81
C ASP A 34 22.97 8.71 5.26
N ASP A 35 21.74 8.85 5.72
CA ASP A 35 21.35 8.62 7.11
C ASP A 35 20.82 7.21 7.34
N ALA A 36 20.95 6.32 6.37
CA ALA A 36 20.48 4.94 6.50
C ALA A 36 21.28 4.20 7.57
N ASP A 37 20.59 3.54 8.50
CA ASP A 37 21.25 2.73 9.52
C ASP A 37 21.58 1.32 8.97
N ALA A 38 22.19 0.49 9.83
CA ALA A 38 22.63 -0.84 9.42
C ALA A 38 21.47 -1.73 8.98
N LEU A 39 20.32 -1.62 9.64
CA LEU A 39 19.13 -2.39 9.28
C LEU A 39 18.65 -2.03 7.87
N VAL A 40 18.52 -0.72 7.61
CA VAL A 40 18.07 -0.24 6.30
C VAL A 40 19.04 -0.70 5.21
N LYS A 41 20.35 -0.58 5.47
CA LYS A 41 21.36 -1.01 4.50
C LYS A 41 21.31 -2.52 4.24
N SER A 42 20.98 -3.32 5.25
CA SER A 42 20.91 -4.77 5.09
C SER A 42 19.77 -5.21 4.16
N LEU A 43 18.73 -4.41 4.06
CA LEU A 43 17.57 -4.73 3.23
C LEU A 43 17.84 -4.56 1.73
N LYS A 44 18.94 -3.90 1.38
CA LYS A 44 19.32 -3.72 -0.03
C LYS A 44 19.50 -5.06 -0.76
N LYS A 45 19.91 -6.10 -0.03
CA LYS A 45 20.21 -7.42 -0.60
C LYS A 45 19.05 -8.40 -0.51
N MET A 46 17.86 -7.93 -0.16
CA MET A 46 16.69 -8.81 -0.07
C MET A 46 16.38 -9.42 -1.42
N LYS A 47 16.22 -10.74 -1.42
CA LYS A 47 15.87 -11.48 -2.62
C LYS A 47 14.37 -11.39 -2.88
N GLU A 48 13.98 -11.56 -4.14
CA GLU A 48 12.58 -11.54 -4.53
C GLU A 48 11.74 -12.53 -3.71
N ALA A 49 12.25 -13.74 -3.51
CA ALA A 49 11.54 -14.76 -2.73
C ALA A 49 11.31 -14.32 -1.29
N GLU A 50 12.25 -13.60 -0.69
CA GLU A 50 12.11 -13.11 0.67
C GLU A 50 11.04 -12.03 0.78
N VAL A 51 11.00 -11.12 -0.20
CA VAL A 51 9.99 -10.07 -0.25
C VAL A 51 8.62 -10.69 -0.48
N THR A 52 8.51 -11.61 -1.44
CA THR A 52 7.26 -12.31 -1.73
C THR A 52 6.75 -13.07 -0.51
N GLY A 53 7.64 -13.76 0.19
CA GLY A 53 7.27 -14.49 1.40
C GLY A 53 6.72 -13.58 2.49
N ALA A 54 7.34 -12.42 2.68
CA ALA A 54 6.87 -11.44 3.65
C ALA A 54 5.50 -10.89 3.27
N LEU A 55 5.28 -10.64 1.99
CA LEU A 55 3.98 -10.15 1.49
C LEU A 55 2.88 -11.20 1.68
N GLU A 56 3.20 -12.46 1.41
CA GLU A 56 2.24 -13.55 1.61
C GLU A 56 1.88 -13.71 3.08
N GLN A 57 2.86 -13.59 3.97
CA GLN A 57 2.59 -13.63 5.39
C GLN A 57 1.71 -12.47 5.83
N LEU A 58 2.01 -11.27 5.34
CA LEU A 58 1.24 -10.07 5.62
C LEU A 58 -0.21 -10.23 5.15
N ALA A 59 -0.40 -10.78 3.96
CA ALA A 59 -1.73 -11.04 3.41
C ALA A 59 -2.53 -11.98 4.30
N ARG A 60 -1.90 -13.04 4.79
CA ARG A 60 -2.55 -14.00 5.69
C ARG A 60 -2.94 -13.35 7.01
N GLU A 61 -2.07 -12.49 7.54
CA GLU A 61 -2.35 -11.79 8.79
C GLU A 61 -3.52 -10.83 8.67
N HIS A 62 -3.59 -10.10 7.56
CA HIS A 62 -4.70 -9.18 7.32
C HIS A 62 -6.01 -9.93 7.12
N GLU A 63 -5.98 -11.05 6.42
CA GLU A 63 -7.16 -11.88 6.22
C GLU A 63 -7.69 -12.41 7.56
N GLY A 64 -6.78 -12.91 8.40
CA GLY A 64 -7.16 -13.44 9.71
C GLY A 64 -7.61 -12.39 10.71
N ALA A 65 -7.26 -11.13 10.49
CA ALA A 65 -7.60 -10.05 11.41
C ALA A 65 -9.04 -9.51 11.23
N ALA A 66 -9.78 -10.01 10.25
CA ALA A 66 -11.17 -9.61 9.98
C ALA A 66 -11.32 -8.10 9.79
N ARG A 67 -10.39 -7.50 9.08
CA ARG A 67 -10.42 -6.07 8.77
C ARG A 67 -11.31 -5.79 7.56
N SER A 68 -11.68 -4.53 7.37
CA SER A 68 -12.45 -4.09 6.20
C SER A 68 -11.61 -4.10 4.91
N TYR A 69 -10.30 -4.27 5.03
CA TYR A 69 -9.38 -4.31 3.91
C TYR A 69 -8.46 -5.52 4.02
N ARG A 70 -7.86 -5.90 2.89
CA ARG A 70 -6.91 -7.00 2.83
C ARG A 70 -5.84 -6.70 1.79
N LEU A 71 -4.74 -7.44 1.86
CA LEU A 71 -3.65 -7.32 0.88
C LEU A 71 -3.91 -8.32 -0.24
N ALA A 72 -3.93 -7.84 -1.47
CA ALA A 72 -4.18 -8.66 -2.65
C ALA A 72 -3.07 -8.51 -3.67
N CYS A 73 -2.80 -9.61 -4.38
CA CYS A 73 -1.86 -9.62 -5.51
C CYS A 73 -2.66 -9.84 -6.78
N VAL A 74 -2.61 -8.88 -7.69
CA VAL A 74 -3.29 -8.96 -8.97
C VAL A 74 -2.29 -8.65 -10.07
N ALA A 75 -2.13 -9.56 -11.01
CA ALA A 75 -1.22 -9.40 -12.15
C ALA A 75 0.22 -9.10 -11.69
N GLY A 76 0.65 -9.74 -10.62
CA GLY A 76 2.02 -9.59 -10.10
C GLY A 76 2.27 -8.36 -9.25
N SER A 77 1.27 -7.53 -9.03
CA SER A 77 1.38 -6.34 -8.20
C SER A 77 0.53 -6.44 -6.95
N TRP A 78 1.01 -5.87 -5.86
CA TRP A 78 0.38 -5.95 -4.56
C TRP A 78 -0.23 -4.61 -4.17
N GLN A 79 -1.42 -4.66 -3.55
CA GLN A 79 -2.05 -3.46 -3.02
C GLN A 79 -3.07 -3.83 -1.95
N PHE A 80 -3.35 -2.89 -1.06
CA PHE A 80 -4.46 -3.04 -0.13
C PHE A 80 -5.76 -2.75 -0.86
N VAL A 81 -6.72 -3.65 -0.69
CA VAL A 81 -8.06 -3.50 -1.27
C VAL A 81 -9.10 -3.69 -0.18
N THR A 82 -10.24 -3.04 -0.33
CA THR A 82 -11.33 -3.22 0.61
C THR A 82 -12.07 -4.52 0.33
N GLN A 83 -12.68 -5.07 1.38
CA GLN A 83 -13.52 -6.27 1.22
C GLN A 83 -14.77 -5.90 0.41
N PRO A 84 -15.27 -6.82 -0.44
CA PRO A 84 -16.38 -6.52 -1.34
C PRO A 84 -17.66 -6.04 -0.66
N GLU A 85 -17.90 -6.46 0.57
CA GLU A 85 -19.11 -6.08 1.30
C GLU A 85 -19.18 -4.59 1.61
N PHE A 86 -18.05 -3.88 1.50
CA PHE A 86 -18.01 -2.44 1.75
C PHE A 86 -18.18 -1.60 0.49
N ALA A 87 -18.41 -2.24 -0.66
CA ALA A 87 -18.53 -1.55 -1.94
C ALA A 87 -19.58 -0.42 -1.97
N PRO A 88 -20.77 -0.57 -1.36
CA PRO A 88 -21.76 0.52 -1.41
C PRO A 88 -21.24 1.82 -0.82
N TRP A 89 -20.54 1.74 0.32
CA TRP A 89 -20.02 2.95 0.96
C TRP A 89 -18.88 3.56 0.15
N LEU A 90 -18.05 2.73 -0.45
CA LEU A 90 -16.92 3.21 -1.24
C LEU A 90 -17.41 3.89 -2.51
N LYS A 91 -18.46 3.36 -3.15
CA LYS A 91 -19.08 3.99 -4.29
C LYS A 91 -19.63 5.37 -3.93
N ALA A 92 -20.27 5.46 -2.78
CA ALA A 92 -20.81 6.73 -2.30
C ALA A 92 -19.69 7.74 -2.05
N LEU A 93 -18.59 7.29 -1.46
CA LEU A 93 -17.43 8.15 -1.21
C LEU A 93 -16.85 8.70 -2.51
N VAL A 94 -16.65 7.84 -3.50
CA VAL A 94 -16.11 8.23 -4.80
C VAL A 94 -17.05 9.22 -5.47
N GLY A 95 -18.36 8.96 -5.43
CA GLY A 95 -19.35 9.87 -6.01
C GLY A 95 -19.31 11.25 -5.37
N VAL A 96 -19.17 11.32 -4.06
CA VAL A 96 -19.07 12.59 -3.34
C VAL A 96 -17.80 13.33 -3.74
N LYS A 97 -16.68 12.63 -3.79
CA LYS A 97 -15.38 13.23 -4.14
C LYS A 97 -15.32 13.66 -5.60
N ALA A 98 -16.03 12.95 -6.49
CA ALA A 98 -16.01 13.24 -7.90
C ALA A 98 -16.88 14.44 -8.27
N ARG A 99 -17.75 14.88 -7.37
CA ARG A 99 -18.58 16.06 -7.64
C ARG A 99 -17.71 17.31 -7.65
N PRO A 100 -17.86 18.18 -8.65
CA PRO A 100 -17.12 19.45 -8.61
C PRO A 100 -17.55 20.24 -7.38
N PRO A 101 -16.63 20.98 -6.73
CA PRO A 101 -17.01 21.81 -5.59
C PRO A 101 -18.00 22.89 -6.06
N ARG A 102 -19.08 23.09 -5.31
CA ARG A 102 -20.02 24.17 -5.54
C ARG A 102 -19.46 25.43 -4.94
N LEU A 103 -19.51 26.47 -5.67
CA LEU A 103 -18.97 27.76 -5.26
C LEU A 103 -20.03 28.60 -4.60
N SER A 104 -19.88 27.95 -4.55
CA SER A 104 -20.35 28.37 -4.16
C SER A 104 -20.41 28.99 -4.10
N ARG A 105 -20.77 29.20 -4.16
CA ARG A 105 -20.80 29.38 -4.52
C ARG A 105 -20.45 29.46 -4.46
N SER A 106 -20.70 30.12 -4.26
CA SER A 106 -20.35 29.85 -4.68
C SER A 106 -19.94 29.48 -4.54
N GLN A 107 -20.10 29.87 -4.28
CA GLN A 107 -19.83 29.24 -4.73
C GLN A 107 -19.68 28.69 -4.56
N ARG A 108 -20.02 29.75 -4.12
CA ARG A 108 -20.04 29.22 -4.38
C ARG A 108 -20.02 28.80 -4.12
N PRO A 109 -20.32 29.79 -3.83
CA PRO A 109 -20.43 29.24 -4.00
C PRO A 109 -20.48 28.79 -3.78
N ALA A 110 -20.76 29.57 -3.51
CA ALA A 110 -20.85 28.99 -3.74
C ALA A 110 -20.90 28.49 -3.79
#